data_ec6cda6b9db529fed951161967a9af56
#
_entry.id   ec6cda6b9db529fed951161967a9af56
#
_cell.length_a   1.000
_cell.length_b   1.000
_cell.length_c   1.000
_cell.angle_alpha   90.00
_cell.angle_beta   90.00
_cell.angle_gamma   90.00
#
_symmetry.space_group_name_H-M   'P 1'
#
loop_
_entity.id
_entity.type
_entity.pdbx_description
1 polymer ?
#
loop_
_entity_poly.entity_id
_entity_poly.type
_entity_poly.pdbx_seq_one_letter_code
_entity_poly.pdbx_strand_id
1 'polypeptide(L)'
;MFTIEVEGRSLYFQGIARILGRSEMGNKVTLKQIAQEVGLSPSSVSLVLNNRPCRISEENRKLIKEVAARNHYVPNQIARSLVMRESRTLGLIVPNIESRFFASLAGSLEKRCREDGYALFITSSGGSADDDLELLRQLVTRGVDGVFPVVGDEFSDDRALREEVSHLPIPAVMVDRAIEGLECDKVMFDHEMGGYMATRYLIEQGHRRIACLVNARRSNTGRKRLAGYERALREVGLPIDARLEFESEYYIPSAYEASEAVLATDATAVFASSDNIALGLLKRLHEMGKSIPGDISVVSYDNSAADVLFEPALTAIEQDPGVLAEHAFGCMSKRLAGRGGRRAEEVVLEPALIVKDSVLELAKHN
;
A
#
# COMPACT_ATOMS: atom_id res chain seq x y z
N MET A 1 -24.20 -31.51 11.41
CA MET A 1 -25.69 -31.63 11.35
C MET A 1 -26.19 -30.22 11.69
N PHE A 2 -26.56 -29.44 10.70
CA PHE A 2 -27.11 -28.09 10.91
C PHE A 2 -28.61 -28.15 10.55
N THR A 3 -29.44 -27.67 11.45
CA THR A 3 -30.90 -27.58 11.27
C THR A 3 -31.22 -26.09 11.02
N ILE A 4 -31.91 -25.83 9.91
CA ILE A 4 -32.46 -24.47 9.65
C ILE A 4 -34.01 -24.64 9.69
N GLU A 5 -34.64 -23.88 10.58
CA GLU A 5 -36.10 -23.76 10.62
C GLU A 5 -36.55 -22.56 9.78
N VAL A 6 -37.41 -22.81 8.81
CA VAL A 6 -38.11 -21.79 8.03
C VAL A 6 -39.59 -22.13 8.05
N GLU A 7 -40.43 -21.21 8.50
CA GLU A 7 -41.90 -21.31 8.54
C GLU A 7 -42.46 -22.57 9.20
N GLY A 8 -41.92 -23.01 10.35
CA GLY A 8 -42.45 -24.09 11.14
C GLY A 8 -42.34 -25.49 10.52
N ARG A 9 -41.46 -25.66 9.53
CA ARG A 9 -41.16 -26.98 8.96
C ARG A 9 -39.65 -27.28 9.05
N SER A 10 -39.36 -28.41 9.71
CA SER A 10 -37.99 -28.95 9.81
C SER A 10 -37.65 -29.69 8.51
N LEU A 11 -36.70 -29.16 7.74
CA LEU A 11 -36.16 -29.82 6.55
C LEU A 11 -34.83 -30.48 6.89
N TYR A 12 -34.80 -31.80 6.82
CA TYR A 12 -33.60 -32.61 7.01
C TYR A 12 -32.79 -32.64 5.71
N PHE A 13 -31.63 -31.98 5.71
CA PHE A 13 -30.66 -32.10 4.63
C PHE A 13 -29.72 -33.29 4.86
N GLN A 14 -30.16 -34.49 4.49
CA GLN A 14 -29.29 -35.69 4.41
C GLN A 14 -28.56 -35.85 3.06
N GLY A 15 -28.68 -34.88 2.14
CA GLY A 15 -28.23 -35.03 0.75
C GLY A 15 -26.88 -34.37 0.41
N ILE A 16 -26.38 -33.41 1.18
CA ILE A 16 -25.18 -32.60 0.79
C ILE A 16 -23.85 -33.35 1.03
N ALA A 17 -23.81 -34.30 1.96
CA ALA A 17 -22.61 -35.11 2.21
C ALA A 17 -22.30 -36.13 1.07
N ARG A 18 -23.20 -36.31 0.12
CA ARG A 18 -22.98 -37.19 -1.03
C ARG A 18 -22.59 -36.46 -2.32
N ILE A 19 -22.73 -35.13 -2.36
CA ILE A 19 -22.32 -34.30 -3.52
C ILE A 19 -20.87 -33.76 -3.31
N LEU A 20 -20.43 -33.63 -2.06
CA LEU A 20 -19.01 -33.53 -1.74
C LEU A 20 -18.43 -34.95 -1.65
N GLY A 21 -18.58 -35.72 -2.73
CA GLY A 21 -17.75 -36.89 -2.92
C GLY A 21 -16.33 -36.48 -2.59
N ARG A 22 -15.64 -37.22 -1.72
CA ARG A 22 -14.19 -37.16 -1.63
C ARG A 22 -13.70 -37.04 -3.07
N SER A 23 -13.35 -35.81 -3.49
CA SER A 23 -12.46 -35.66 -4.62
C SER A 23 -11.25 -36.45 -4.14
N GLU A 24 -11.03 -37.60 -4.72
CA GLU A 24 -9.72 -38.23 -4.69
C GLU A 24 -8.77 -37.07 -4.93
N MET A 25 -7.93 -36.76 -3.94
CA MET A 25 -6.79 -35.85 -4.16
C MET A 25 -6.01 -36.57 -5.23
N GLY A 26 -6.29 -36.22 -6.49
CA GLY A 26 -5.68 -36.83 -7.66
C GLY A 26 -4.20 -36.84 -7.40
N ASN A 27 -3.60 -38.00 -7.53
CA ASN A 27 -2.20 -38.25 -7.26
C ASN A 27 -1.42 -37.23 -8.08
N LYS A 28 -0.97 -36.12 -7.44
CA LYS A 28 -0.25 -35.03 -8.13
C LYS A 28 0.93 -35.67 -8.82
N VAL A 29 0.94 -35.61 -10.14
CA VAL A 29 2.03 -36.15 -10.94
C VAL A 29 3.34 -35.51 -10.47
N THR A 30 4.32 -36.35 -10.18
CA THR A 30 5.63 -35.94 -9.66
C THR A 30 6.64 -35.76 -10.79
N LEU A 31 7.67 -34.97 -10.56
CA LEU A 31 8.81 -34.83 -11.48
C LEU A 31 9.41 -36.19 -11.85
N LYS A 32 9.44 -37.14 -10.90
CA LYS A 32 9.94 -38.50 -11.09
C LYS A 32 9.10 -39.31 -12.09
N GLN A 33 7.77 -39.15 -12.05
CA GLN A 33 6.87 -39.80 -13.01
C GLN A 33 7.04 -39.23 -14.41
N ILE A 34 7.14 -37.89 -14.55
CA ILE A 34 7.46 -37.28 -15.86
C ILE A 34 8.79 -37.80 -16.40
N ALA A 35 9.82 -37.85 -15.56
CA ALA A 35 11.15 -38.35 -15.94
C ALA A 35 11.12 -39.82 -16.41
N GLN A 36 10.33 -40.65 -15.73
CA GLN A 36 10.15 -42.05 -16.10
C GLN A 36 9.43 -42.19 -17.45
N GLU A 37 8.40 -41.38 -17.71
CA GLU A 37 7.62 -41.39 -18.94
C GLU A 37 8.44 -40.96 -20.16
N VAL A 38 9.34 -39.98 -19.98
CA VAL A 38 10.22 -39.50 -21.08
C VAL A 38 11.56 -40.26 -21.19
N GLY A 39 11.81 -41.20 -20.27
CA GLY A 39 13.06 -42.00 -20.29
C GLY A 39 14.34 -41.21 -19.94
N LEU A 40 14.20 -40.14 -19.17
CA LEU A 40 15.31 -39.25 -18.81
C LEU A 40 15.46 -39.12 -17.26
N SER A 41 16.64 -38.62 -16.83
CA SER A 41 16.81 -38.38 -15.39
C SER A 41 15.90 -37.27 -14.84
N PRO A 42 15.43 -37.36 -13.59
CA PRO A 42 14.65 -36.27 -12.97
C PRO A 42 15.41 -34.94 -13.01
N SER A 43 16.70 -34.94 -12.85
CA SER A 43 17.55 -33.72 -12.94
C SER A 43 17.49 -33.10 -14.34
N SER A 44 17.57 -33.88 -15.38
CA SER A 44 17.45 -33.41 -16.76
C SER A 44 16.07 -32.80 -17.06
N VAL A 45 15.00 -33.48 -16.64
CA VAL A 45 13.64 -33.01 -16.78
C VAL A 45 13.43 -31.69 -16.00
N SER A 46 13.98 -31.61 -14.78
CA SER A 46 13.93 -30.38 -13.96
C SER A 46 14.61 -29.21 -14.65
N LEU A 47 15.79 -29.41 -15.25
CA LEU A 47 16.51 -28.36 -15.95
C LEU A 47 15.70 -27.83 -17.16
N VAL A 48 15.08 -28.70 -17.94
CA VAL A 48 14.25 -28.30 -19.08
C VAL A 48 12.98 -27.56 -18.64
N LEU A 49 12.24 -28.09 -17.67
CA LEU A 49 11.01 -27.46 -17.19
C LEU A 49 11.26 -26.11 -16.50
N ASN A 50 12.47 -25.88 -15.99
CA ASN A 50 12.91 -24.62 -15.41
C ASN A 50 13.66 -23.71 -16.40
N ASN A 51 13.64 -24.02 -17.71
CA ASN A 51 14.33 -23.26 -18.75
C ASN A 51 15.83 -23.02 -18.49
N ARG A 52 16.51 -23.97 -17.81
CA ARG A 52 17.95 -23.86 -17.55
C ARG A 52 18.77 -24.39 -18.67
N PRO A 53 20.00 -23.85 -18.90
CA PRO A 53 20.95 -24.40 -19.86
C PRO A 53 21.26 -25.86 -19.51
N CYS A 54 21.04 -26.75 -20.44
CA CYS A 54 21.39 -28.17 -20.31
C CYS A 54 21.65 -28.80 -21.67
N ARG A 55 22.48 -29.85 -21.70
CA ARG A 55 22.82 -30.60 -22.93
C ARG A 55 21.71 -31.62 -23.21
N ILE A 56 20.52 -31.14 -23.59
CA ILE A 56 19.39 -31.99 -24.00
C ILE A 56 18.95 -31.53 -25.39
N SER A 57 18.71 -32.51 -26.28
CA SER A 57 18.26 -32.23 -27.67
C SER A 57 16.93 -31.48 -27.67
N GLU A 58 16.67 -30.67 -28.68
CA GLU A 58 15.42 -29.93 -28.84
C GLU A 58 14.19 -30.86 -28.91
N GLU A 59 14.36 -32.06 -29.49
CA GLU A 59 13.33 -33.07 -29.53
C GLU A 59 12.93 -33.53 -28.12
N ASN A 60 13.90 -33.84 -27.27
CA ASN A 60 13.65 -34.22 -25.88
C ASN A 60 13.11 -33.06 -25.05
N ARG A 61 13.51 -31.81 -25.31
CA ARG A 61 12.93 -30.62 -24.66
C ARG A 61 11.45 -30.51 -24.98
N LYS A 62 11.09 -30.71 -26.25
CA LYS A 62 9.70 -30.67 -26.68
C LYS A 62 8.87 -31.77 -26.04
N LEU A 63 9.40 -33.02 -26.06
CA LEU A 63 8.75 -34.17 -25.43
C LEU A 63 8.49 -33.94 -23.92
N ILE A 64 9.51 -33.45 -23.18
CA ILE A 64 9.34 -33.14 -21.74
C ILE A 64 8.23 -32.14 -21.52
N LYS A 65 8.16 -31.06 -22.31
CA LYS A 65 7.12 -30.03 -22.17
C LYS A 65 5.73 -30.58 -22.52
N GLU A 66 5.61 -31.39 -23.55
CA GLU A 66 4.36 -32.03 -23.97
C GLU A 66 3.85 -33.02 -22.91
N VAL A 67 4.72 -33.86 -22.36
CA VAL A 67 4.36 -34.81 -21.30
C VAL A 67 3.96 -34.07 -20.02
N ALA A 68 4.70 -33.03 -19.63
CA ALA A 68 4.36 -32.21 -18.48
C ALA A 68 2.99 -31.52 -18.65
N ALA A 69 2.73 -30.94 -19.82
CA ALA A 69 1.46 -30.29 -20.13
C ALA A 69 0.27 -31.28 -20.13
N ARG A 70 0.43 -32.43 -20.76
CA ARG A 70 -0.59 -33.50 -20.81
C ARG A 70 -0.93 -34.01 -19.41
N ASN A 71 0.07 -34.10 -18.54
CA ASN A 71 -0.13 -34.57 -17.16
C ASN A 71 -0.50 -33.43 -16.19
N HIS A 72 -0.75 -32.21 -16.68
CA HIS A 72 -1.00 -31.02 -15.86
C HIS A 72 0.06 -30.85 -14.75
N TYR A 73 1.31 -31.20 -15.06
CA TYR A 73 2.38 -31.09 -14.07
C TYR A 73 2.78 -29.63 -13.87
N VAL A 74 2.65 -29.19 -12.61
CA VAL A 74 3.14 -27.89 -12.18
C VAL A 74 4.36 -28.11 -11.31
N PRO A 75 5.53 -27.51 -11.66
CA PRO A 75 6.72 -27.59 -10.83
C PRO A 75 6.43 -27.15 -9.39
N ASN A 76 6.86 -27.93 -8.40
CA ASN A 76 6.66 -27.57 -7.00
C ASN A 76 7.64 -26.44 -6.64
N GLN A 77 7.12 -25.23 -6.46
CA GLN A 77 7.92 -24.04 -6.10
C GLN A 77 8.62 -24.23 -4.75
N ILE A 78 8.00 -24.91 -3.77
CA ILE A 78 8.61 -25.17 -2.46
C ILE A 78 9.85 -26.06 -2.62
N ALA A 79 9.77 -27.13 -3.43
CA ALA A 79 10.91 -27.98 -3.69
C ALA A 79 12.02 -27.23 -4.46
N ARG A 80 11.62 -26.29 -5.31
CA ARG A 80 12.54 -25.43 -6.06
C ARG A 80 13.23 -24.43 -5.15
N SER A 81 12.49 -23.77 -4.25
CA SER A 81 13.05 -22.77 -3.33
C SER A 81 14.07 -23.38 -2.38
N LEU A 82 13.87 -24.62 -1.92
CA LEU A 82 14.85 -25.35 -1.11
C LEU A 82 16.20 -25.58 -1.83
N VAL A 83 16.15 -25.82 -3.14
CA VAL A 83 17.37 -26.05 -3.94
C VAL A 83 18.03 -24.72 -4.35
N MET A 84 17.20 -23.72 -4.68
CA MET A 84 17.67 -22.44 -5.21
C MET A 84 17.98 -21.43 -4.13
N ARG A 85 17.47 -21.63 -2.91
CA ARG A 85 17.47 -20.65 -1.81
C ARG A 85 16.79 -19.31 -2.20
N GLU A 86 15.87 -19.36 -3.15
CA GLU A 86 15.08 -18.22 -3.62
C GLU A 86 13.63 -18.68 -3.79
N SER A 87 12.70 -17.98 -3.16
CA SER A 87 11.26 -18.27 -3.27
C SER A 87 10.59 -17.58 -4.45
N ARG A 88 11.24 -16.56 -5.00
CA ARG A 88 10.64 -15.63 -5.97
C ARG A 88 9.36 -15.00 -5.45
N THR A 89 9.35 -14.70 -4.15
CA THR A 89 8.21 -14.11 -3.48
C THR A 89 8.70 -12.95 -2.61
N LEU A 90 8.00 -11.82 -2.69
CA LEU A 90 8.22 -10.65 -1.84
C LEU A 90 7.00 -10.43 -0.95
N GLY A 91 7.18 -9.73 0.15
CA GLY A 91 6.10 -9.36 1.06
C GLY A 91 5.86 -7.86 1.06
N LEU A 92 4.59 -7.45 1.13
CA LEU A 92 4.16 -6.08 1.40
C LEU A 92 3.28 -6.07 2.65
N ILE A 93 3.59 -5.21 3.60
CA ILE A 93 2.77 -4.93 4.77
C ILE A 93 2.23 -3.52 4.61
N VAL A 94 0.90 -3.35 4.65
CA VAL A 94 0.25 -2.03 4.62
C VAL A 94 -0.59 -1.82 5.88
N PRO A 95 -0.72 -0.57 6.38
CA PRO A 95 -1.53 -0.30 7.57
C PRO A 95 -3.02 -0.59 7.36
N ASN A 96 -3.55 -0.27 6.17
CA ASN A 96 -4.95 -0.49 5.84
C ASN A 96 -5.13 -0.71 4.35
N ILE A 97 -5.51 -1.93 3.98
CA ILE A 97 -5.76 -2.30 2.57
C ILE A 97 -7.03 -1.65 1.98
N GLU A 98 -7.94 -1.15 2.81
CA GLU A 98 -9.11 -0.41 2.36
C GLU A 98 -8.78 1.03 1.93
N SER A 99 -7.62 1.55 2.35
CA SER A 99 -7.13 2.83 1.86
C SER A 99 -6.82 2.75 0.37
N ARG A 100 -7.43 3.63 -0.42
CA ARG A 100 -7.22 3.67 -1.88
C ARG A 100 -5.76 3.88 -2.24
N PHE A 101 -5.06 4.73 -1.50
CA PHE A 101 -3.63 4.95 -1.70
C PHE A 101 -2.84 3.64 -1.54
N PHE A 102 -3.03 2.93 -0.42
CA PHE A 102 -2.31 1.67 -0.20
C PHE A 102 -2.77 0.54 -1.13
N ALA A 103 -4.05 0.50 -1.52
CA ALA A 103 -4.53 -0.44 -2.52
C ALA A 103 -3.89 -0.19 -3.90
N SER A 104 -3.76 1.09 -4.30
CA SER A 104 -3.10 1.48 -5.55
C SER A 104 -1.60 1.20 -5.52
N LEU A 105 -0.94 1.46 -4.38
CA LEU A 105 0.46 1.10 -4.16
C LEU A 105 0.68 -0.41 -4.27
N ALA A 106 -0.17 -1.20 -3.61
CA ALA A 106 -0.10 -2.67 -3.65
C ALA A 106 -0.26 -3.20 -5.08
N GLY A 107 -1.22 -2.65 -5.85
CA GLY A 107 -1.42 -3.02 -7.25
C GLY A 107 -0.23 -2.63 -8.15
N SER A 108 0.33 -1.44 -7.96
CA SER A 108 1.50 -0.97 -8.72
C SER A 108 2.74 -1.80 -8.40
N LEU A 109 2.97 -2.10 -7.13
CA LEU A 109 4.10 -2.91 -6.68
C LEU A 109 3.95 -4.37 -7.12
N GLU A 110 2.73 -4.95 -7.06
CA GLU A 110 2.45 -6.30 -7.58
C GLU A 110 2.79 -6.41 -9.06
N LYS A 111 2.29 -5.45 -9.85
CA LYS A 111 2.58 -5.40 -11.28
C LYS A 111 4.09 -5.38 -11.54
N ARG A 112 4.82 -4.52 -10.82
CA ARG A 112 6.27 -4.39 -10.98
C ARG A 112 7.01 -5.65 -10.55
N CYS A 113 6.63 -6.27 -9.43
CA CYS A 113 7.19 -7.55 -8.98
C CYS A 113 6.97 -8.66 -10.01
N ARG A 114 5.75 -8.76 -10.56
CA ARG A 114 5.38 -9.78 -11.55
C ARG A 114 6.14 -9.64 -12.86
N GLU A 115 6.42 -8.42 -13.32
CA GLU A 115 7.26 -8.16 -14.51
C GLU A 115 8.67 -8.75 -14.36
N ASP A 116 9.21 -8.78 -13.14
CA ASP A 116 10.52 -9.40 -12.83
C ASP A 116 10.41 -10.85 -12.30
N GLY A 117 9.23 -11.45 -12.39
CA GLY A 117 8.97 -12.85 -12.05
C GLY A 117 8.89 -13.14 -10.55
N TYR A 118 8.53 -12.13 -9.75
CA TYR A 118 8.22 -12.28 -8.32
C TYR A 118 6.72 -12.30 -8.09
N ALA A 119 6.26 -13.12 -7.14
CA ALA A 119 4.94 -12.98 -6.54
C ALA A 119 5.01 -11.98 -5.38
N LEU A 120 3.91 -11.26 -5.11
CA LEU A 120 3.82 -10.36 -3.96
C LEU A 120 2.75 -10.88 -2.99
N PHE A 121 3.15 -11.14 -1.73
CA PHE A 121 2.23 -11.37 -0.62
C PHE A 121 1.87 -10.02 -0.01
N ILE A 122 0.58 -9.71 0.01
CA ILE A 122 0.06 -8.46 0.57
C ILE A 122 -0.63 -8.79 1.90
N THR A 123 -0.25 -8.10 2.97
CA THR A 123 -0.81 -8.22 4.31
C THR A 123 -1.21 -6.85 4.83
N SER A 124 -2.20 -6.81 5.74
CA SER A 124 -2.68 -5.57 6.35
C SER A 124 -2.67 -5.71 7.87
N SER A 125 -1.99 -4.77 8.54
CA SER A 125 -1.81 -4.78 10.00
C SER A 125 -2.92 -4.06 10.77
N GLY A 126 -3.84 -3.38 10.08
CA GLY A 126 -4.81 -2.52 10.76
C GLY A 126 -4.20 -1.27 11.41
N GLY A 127 -2.90 -1.01 11.16
CA GLY A 127 -2.16 0.10 11.77
C GLY A 127 -1.62 -0.21 13.17
N SER A 128 -1.65 -1.45 13.63
CA SER A 128 -1.11 -1.89 14.93
C SER A 128 0.36 -2.31 14.82
N ALA A 129 1.23 -1.90 15.78
CA ALA A 129 2.65 -2.26 15.85
C ALA A 129 2.88 -3.74 16.05
N ASP A 130 2.13 -4.26 17.01
CA ASP A 130 2.23 -5.67 17.33
C ASP A 130 1.90 -6.52 16.11
N ASP A 131 0.89 -6.09 15.32
CA ASP A 131 0.51 -6.78 14.10
C ASP A 131 1.54 -6.56 12.98
N ASP A 132 2.13 -5.36 12.83
CA ASP A 132 3.24 -5.12 11.89
C ASP A 132 4.41 -6.07 12.17
N LEU A 133 4.78 -6.23 13.45
CA LEU A 133 5.85 -7.09 13.91
C LEU A 133 5.54 -8.57 13.67
N GLU A 134 4.31 -9.00 14.00
CA GLU A 134 3.86 -10.38 13.78
C GLU A 134 3.85 -10.72 12.29
N LEU A 135 3.30 -9.85 11.44
CA LEU A 135 3.24 -10.06 9.99
C LEU A 135 4.63 -10.10 9.36
N LEU A 136 5.55 -9.26 9.83
CA LEU A 136 6.94 -9.27 9.39
C LEU A 136 7.58 -10.66 9.67
N ARG A 137 7.43 -11.17 10.89
CA ARG A 137 7.92 -12.51 11.28
C ARG A 137 7.26 -13.63 10.49
N GLN A 138 5.96 -13.52 10.24
CA GLN A 138 5.23 -14.49 9.42
C GLN A 138 5.75 -14.53 7.97
N LEU A 139 6.00 -13.38 7.34
CA LEU A 139 6.55 -13.31 6.00
C LEU A 139 7.95 -13.93 5.93
N VAL A 140 8.83 -13.60 6.88
CA VAL A 140 10.16 -14.21 6.99
C VAL A 140 10.08 -15.73 7.16
N THR A 141 9.21 -16.21 8.05
CA THR A 141 9.01 -17.65 8.29
C THR A 141 8.45 -18.36 7.05
N ARG A 142 7.66 -17.71 6.23
CA ARG A 142 7.17 -18.23 4.93
C ARG A 142 8.24 -18.23 3.85
N GLY A 143 9.41 -17.67 4.12
CA GLY A 143 10.58 -17.70 3.25
C GLY A 143 10.46 -16.72 2.08
N VAL A 144 9.89 -15.54 2.28
CA VAL A 144 9.95 -14.48 1.27
C VAL A 144 11.40 -14.00 1.08
N ASP A 145 11.74 -13.55 -0.12
CA ASP A 145 13.11 -13.12 -0.46
C ASP A 145 13.39 -11.67 -0.02
N GLY A 146 12.35 -10.88 0.28
CA GLY A 146 12.45 -9.51 0.76
C GLY A 146 11.08 -8.95 1.14
N VAL A 147 11.05 -7.83 1.87
CA VAL A 147 9.82 -7.21 2.37
C VAL A 147 9.77 -5.71 2.13
N PHE A 148 8.56 -5.21 1.90
CA PHE A 148 8.23 -3.79 1.80
C PHE A 148 7.30 -3.42 2.97
N PRO A 149 7.83 -3.02 4.13
CA PRO A 149 6.99 -2.55 5.22
C PRO A 149 6.56 -1.10 4.98
N VAL A 150 5.23 -0.86 5.03
CA VAL A 150 4.64 0.45 5.25
C VAL A 150 4.18 0.46 6.71
N VAL A 151 4.99 1.04 7.57
CA VAL A 151 4.72 0.99 9.02
C VAL A 151 3.48 1.78 9.40
N GLY A 152 2.78 1.34 10.43
CA GLY A 152 1.66 2.07 11.00
C GLY A 152 2.08 3.43 11.57
N ASP A 153 1.11 4.30 11.84
CA ASP A 153 1.39 5.68 12.28
C ASP A 153 1.95 5.77 13.70
N GLU A 154 1.66 4.81 14.56
CA GLU A 154 2.06 4.82 15.97
C GLU A 154 3.53 4.43 16.23
N PHE A 155 4.28 4.06 15.18
CA PHE A 155 5.53 3.27 15.30
C PHE A 155 6.83 3.98 15.03
N SER A 156 6.83 5.28 14.82
CA SER A 156 8.09 6.03 14.68
C SER A 156 9.06 5.77 15.85
N ASP A 157 8.56 5.37 17.02
CA ASP A 157 9.33 5.17 18.26
C ASP A 157 9.33 3.72 18.78
N ASP A 158 8.72 2.73 18.08
CA ASP A 158 8.70 1.36 18.55
C ASP A 158 10.08 0.69 18.46
N ARG A 159 10.64 0.43 19.65
CA ARG A 159 11.96 -0.19 19.78
C ARG A 159 11.98 -1.64 19.25
N ALA A 160 10.91 -2.40 19.46
CA ALA A 160 10.86 -3.81 19.07
C ALA A 160 10.82 -3.95 17.55
N LEU A 161 10.00 -3.15 16.85
CA LEU A 161 9.95 -3.13 15.40
C LEU A 161 11.29 -2.66 14.80
N ARG A 162 11.90 -1.65 15.40
CA ARG A 162 13.23 -1.14 15.00
C ARG A 162 14.31 -2.23 15.13
N GLU A 163 14.34 -2.95 16.26
CA GLU A 163 15.27 -4.06 16.49
C GLU A 163 15.02 -5.19 15.50
N GLU A 164 13.76 -5.57 15.25
CA GLU A 164 13.42 -6.63 14.30
C GLU A 164 13.85 -6.30 12.88
N VAL A 165 13.51 -5.10 12.37
CA VAL A 165 13.89 -4.68 11.02
C VAL A 165 15.40 -4.60 10.85
N SER A 166 16.14 -4.16 11.89
CA SER A 166 17.61 -4.09 11.86
C SER A 166 18.29 -5.45 11.77
N HIS A 167 17.63 -6.53 12.20
CA HIS A 167 18.19 -7.89 12.25
C HIS A 167 17.54 -8.84 11.25
N LEU A 168 16.75 -8.33 10.31
CA LEU A 168 16.13 -9.17 9.29
C LEU A 168 17.17 -9.93 8.47
N PRO A 169 16.99 -11.25 8.27
CA PRO A 169 17.89 -12.07 7.45
C PRO A 169 17.67 -11.83 5.94
N ILE A 170 16.71 -11.00 5.55
CA ILE A 170 16.30 -10.66 4.19
C ILE A 170 16.28 -9.14 3.99
N PRO A 171 16.42 -8.65 2.76
CA PRO A 171 16.29 -7.23 2.46
C PRO A 171 14.93 -6.66 2.88
N ALA A 172 14.95 -5.45 3.43
CA ALA A 172 13.76 -4.65 3.66
C ALA A 172 13.91 -3.29 2.98
N VAL A 173 12.82 -2.77 2.39
CA VAL A 173 12.73 -1.42 1.85
C VAL A 173 11.47 -0.79 2.43
N MET A 174 11.63 0.20 3.30
CA MET A 174 10.49 0.95 3.85
C MET A 174 9.88 1.83 2.78
N VAL A 175 8.55 1.84 2.71
CA VAL A 175 7.80 2.54 1.66
C VAL A 175 6.80 3.50 2.30
N ASP A 176 6.71 4.72 1.78
CA ASP A 176 5.81 5.80 2.20
C ASP A 176 6.05 6.27 3.65
N ARG A 177 5.96 5.37 4.60
CA ARG A 177 6.17 5.63 6.03
C ARG A 177 7.42 4.90 6.49
N ALA A 178 8.32 5.61 7.14
CA ALA A 178 9.59 5.08 7.57
C ALA A 178 9.89 5.41 9.03
N ILE A 179 10.59 4.50 9.69
CA ILE A 179 11.12 4.71 11.03
C ILE A 179 12.36 5.61 10.91
N GLU A 180 12.33 6.75 11.57
CA GLU A 180 13.47 7.68 11.58
C GLU A 180 14.69 7.07 12.27
N GLY A 181 15.90 7.34 11.74
CA GLY A 181 17.15 6.84 12.30
C GLY A 181 17.38 5.33 12.12
N LEU A 182 16.50 4.58 11.43
CA LEU A 182 16.73 3.19 11.10
C LEU A 182 17.58 3.08 9.83
N GLU A 183 18.66 2.31 9.89
CA GLU A 183 19.52 2.00 8.72
C GLU A 183 18.85 0.92 7.84
N CYS A 184 17.86 1.34 7.06
CA CYS A 184 17.14 0.53 6.08
C CYS A 184 16.86 1.38 4.85
N ASP A 185 16.81 0.76 3.66
CA ASP A 185 16.43 1.49 2.45
C ASP A 185 15.01 2.05 2.61
N LYS A 186 14.82 3.29 2.16
CA LYS A 186 13.56 4.02 2.33
C LYS A 186 13.19 4.71 1.04
N VAL A 187 11.92 4.63 0.68
CA VAL A 187 11.36 5.39 -0.44
C VAL A 187 10.07 6.04 0.03
N MET A 188 10.02 7.36 0.00
CA MET A 188 8.88 8.14 0.49
C MET A 188 8.71 9.43 -0.29
N PHE A 189 7.55 10.05 -0.19
CA PHE A 189 7.37 11.43 -0.65
C PHE A 189 7.78 12.45 0.42
N ASP A 190 8.09 13.68 -0.02
CA ASP A 190 8.29 14.81 0.90
C ASP A 190 6.93 15.31 1.41
N HIS A 191 6.54 14.81 2.57
CA HIS A 191 5.25 15.15 3.18
C HIS A 191 5.18 16.59 3.68
N GLU A 192 6.31 17.18 4.09
CA GLU A 192 6.35 18.59 4.49
C GLU A 192 6.14 19.49 3.27
N MET A 193 6.85 19.20 2.18
CA MET A 193 6.64 19.91 0.92
C MET A 193 5.21 19.79 0.43
N GLY A 194 4.59 18.62 0.53
CA GLY A 194 3.19 18.42 0.16
C GLY A 194 2.22 19.29 0.97
N GLY A 195 2.35 19.33 2.30
CA GLY A 195 1.56 20.22 3.18
C GLY A 195 1.79 21.68 2.86
N TYR A 196 3.05 22.07 2.58
CA TYR A 196 3.41 23.40 2.14
C TYR A 196 2.72 23.79 0.81
N MET A 197 2.81 22.93 -0.21
CA MET A 197 2.22 23.20 -1.52
C MET A 197 0.70 23.34 -1.46
N ALA A 198 0.01 22.48 -0.70
CA ALA A 198 -1.44 22.55 -0.50
C ALA A 198 -1.86 23.89 0.08
N THR A 199 -1.19 24.30 1.16
CA THR A 199 -1.52 25.52 1.89
C THR A 199 -1.11 26.75 1.10
N ARG A 200 0.06 26.73 0.47
CA ARG A 200 0.55 27.82 -0.37
C ARG A 200 -0.42 28.11 -1.52
N TYR A 201 -0.93 27.07 -2.17
CA TYR A 201 -1.93 27.20 -3.22
C TYR A 201 -3.20 27.91 -2.71
N LEU A 202 -3.75 27.49 -1.56
CA LEU A 202 -4.90 28.16 -0.97
C LEU A 202 -4.63 29.64 -0.66
N ILE A 203 -3.45 29.96 -0.16
CA ILE A 203 -3.02 31.35 0.09
C ILE A 203 -2.96 32.17 -1.22
N GLU A 204 -2.45 31.59 -2.29
CA GLU A 204 -2.37 32.21 -3.62
C GLU A 204 -3.75 32.45 -4.23
N GLN A 205 -4.75 31.58 -3.93
CA GLN A 205 -6.15 31.79 -4.28
C GLN A 205 -6.87 32.83 -3.40
N GLY A 206 -6.15 33.50 -2.49
CA GLY A 206 -6.68 34.60 -1.68
C GLY A 206 -7.18 34.17 -0.29
N HIS A 207 -7.18 32.91 0.06
CA HIS A 207 -7.58 32.43 1.38
C HIS A 207 -6.61 32.88 2.47
N ARG A 208 -7.16 33.31 3.62
CA ARG A 208 -6.38 33.76 4.78
C ARG A 208 -6.76 33.02 6.07
N ARG A 209 -7.98 32.49 6.12
CA ARG A 209 -8.51 31.65 7.19
C ARG A 209 -8.61 30.23 6.64
N ILE A 210 -7.57 29.44 6.84
CA ILE A 210 -7.40 28.09 6.28
C ILE A 210 -7.37 27.13 7.46
N ALA A 211 -8.31 26.19 7.53
CA ALA A 211 -8.26 25.10 8.49
C ALA A 211 -7.39 23.95 7.98
N CYS A 212 -6.70 23.28 8.89
CA CYS A 212 -5.96 22.06 8.64
C CYS A 212 -6.59 20.90 9.40
N LEU A 213 -7.03 19.86 8.68
CA LEU A 213 -7.57 18.65 9.27
C LEU A 213 -6.56 17.52 9.04
N VAL A 214 -5.89 17.06 10.11
CA VAL A 214 -4.66 16.27 10.01
C VAL A 214 -4.53 15.28 11.16
N ASN A 215 -3.85 14.15 10.92
CA ASN A 215 -3.43 13.20 11.95
C ASN A 215 -2.01 13.55 12.43
N ALA A 216 -1.86 14.58 13.25
CA ALA A 216 -0.54 15.01 13.71
C ALA A 216 -0.10 14.36 15.02
N ARG A 217 -1.05 13.94 15.87
CA ARG A 217 -0.72 13.38 17.20
C ARG A 217 -0.09 11.99 17.09
N ARG A 218 -0.58 11.19 16.16
CA ARG A 218 -0.17 9.78 16.02
C ARG A 218 0.73 9.52 14.81
N SER A 219 0.64 10.34 13.76
CA SER A 219 1.31 10.11 12.48
C SER A 219 2.51 11.02 12.28
N ASN A 220 3.67 10.44 11.95
CA ASN A 220 4.84 11.22 11.54
C ASN A 220 4.60 11.93 10.20
N THR A 221 3.95 11.26 9.24
CA THR A 221 3.57 11.89 7.97
C THR A 221 2.59 13.05 8.21
N GLY A 222 1.64 12.90 9.15
CA GLY A 222 0.73 13.96 9.55
C GLY A 222 1.45 15.15 10.16
N ARG A 223 2.42 14.92 11.07
CA ARG A 223 3.25 16.00 11.64
C ARG A 223 4.01 16.76 10.56
N LYS A 224 4.59 16.07 9.59
CA LYS A 224 5.30 16.70 8.45
C LYS A 224 4.35 17.52 7.59
N ARG A 225 3.14 17.01 7.27
CA ARG A 225 2.12 17.75 6.51
C ARG A 225 1.66 19.01 7.27
N LEU A 226 1.47 18.92 8.58
CA LEU A 226 1.17 20.08 9.44
C LEU A 226 2.32 21.08 9.46
N ALA A 227 3.57 20.63 9.59
CA ALA A 227 4.74 21.53 9.54
C ALA A 227 4.81 22.29 8.20
N GLY A 228 4.48 21.65 7.09
CA GLY A 228 4.37 22.29 5.79
C GLY A 228 3.27 23.35 5.73
N TYR A 229 2.08 23.04 6.30
CA TYR A 229 0.98 24.00 6.44
C TYR A 229 1.42 25.24 7.25
N GLU A 230 1.99 25.05 8.42
CA GLU A 230 2.48 26.14 9.27
C GLU A 230 3.58 26.96 8.59
N ARG A 231 4.50 26.29 7.86
CA ARG A 231 5.56 26.96 7.10
C ARG A 231 4.98 27.88 6.04
N ALA A 232 3.98 27.43 5.27
CA ALA A 232 3.35 28.25 4.24
C ALA A 232 2.65 29.51 4.82
N LEU A 233 1.97 29.37 5.96
CA LEU A 233 1.36 30.51 6.67
C LEU A 233 2.43 31.50 7.16
N ARG A 234 3.49 30.98 7.79
CA ARG A 234 4.55 31.79 8.37
C ARG A 234 5.28 32.62 7.32
N GLU A 235 5.55 32.06 6.13
CA GLU A 235 6.25 32.74 5.04
C GLU A 235 5.51 34.00 4.52
N VAL A 236 4.19 34.01 4.62
CA VAL A 236 3.37 35.18 4.18
C VAL A 236 2.90 36.04 5.36
N GLY A 237 3.40 35.79 6.58
CA GLY A 237 3.03 36.55 7.76
C GLY A 237 1.63 36.30 8.28
N LEU A 238 0.96 35.20 7.89
CA LEU A 238 -0.31 34.80 8.46
C LEU A 238 -0.09 34.13 9.83
N PRO A 239 -0.98 34.39 10.81
CA PRO A 239 -0.85 33.78 12.12
C PRO A 239 -1.13 32.27 12.06
N ILE A 240 -0.34 31.49 12.78
CA ILE A 240 -0.65 30.11 13.10
C ILE A 240 -1.69 30.14 14.22
N ASP A 241 -2.92 29.73 13.91
CA ASP A 241 -4.05 29.75 14.85
C ASP A 241 -4.44 28.31 15.20
N ALA A 242 -4.07 27.86 16.40
CA ALA A 242 -4.40 26.50 16.86
C ALA A 242 -5.91 26.16 16.83
N ARG A 243 -6.79 27.17 16.74
CA ARG A 243 -8.23 26.95 16.57
C ARG A 243 -8.61 26.51 15.15
N LEU A 244 -7.66 26.58 14.20
CA LEU A 244 -7.80 26.11 12.82
C LEU A 244 -7.05 24.80 12.56
N GLU A 245 -6.42 24.21 13.56
CA GLU A 245 -5.73 22.94 13.49
C GLU A 245 -6.58 21.86 14.18
N PHE A 246 -7.05 20.91 13.39
CA PHE A 246 -7.96 19.87 13.86
C PHE A 246 -7.35 18.50 13.71
N GLU A 247 -7.41 17.72 14.77
CA GLU A 247 -6.95 16.34 14.77
C GLU A 247 -8.00 15.42 14.17
N SER A 248 -7.59 14.52 13.29
CA SER A 248 -8.41 13.45 12.75
C SER A 248 -7.53 12.25 12.36
N GLU A 249 -7.95 11.06 12.68
CA GLU A 249 -7.32 9.86 12.15
C GLU A 249 -7.59 9.72 10.64
N TYR A 250 -6.79 8.89 9.94
CA TYR A 250 -6.96 8.63 8.52
C TYR A 250 -8.15 7.70 8.20
N TYR A 251 -9.23 7.82 9.00
CA TYR A 251 -10.50 7.10 8.84
C TYR A 251 -11.63 8.07 8.56
N ILE A 252 -12.50 7.69 7.62
CA ILE A 252 -13.65 8.53 7.22
C ILE A 252 -14.55 8.91 8.42
N PRO A 253 -14.93 8.00 9.34
CA PRO A 253 -15.75 8.38 10.51
C PRO A 253 -15.08 9.41 11.41
N SER A 254 -13.79 9.28 11.71
CA SER A 254 -13.05 10.24 12.53
C SER A 254 -13.05 11.64 11.90
N ALA A 255 -12.79 11.69 10.60
CA ALA A 255 -12.81 12.95 9.86
C ALA A 255 -14.21 13.57 9.78
N TYR A 256 -15.25 12.77 9.63
CA TYR A 256 -16.64 13.21 9.65
C TYR A 256 -17.00 13.86 10.99
N GLU A 257 -16.60 13.27 12.11
CA GLU A 257 -16.83 13.84 13.45
C GLU A 257 -16.03 15.14 13.65
N ALA A 258 -14.75 15.15 13.33
CA ALA A 258 -13.89 16.32 13.47
C ALA A 258 -14.34 17.49 12.59
N SER A 259 -14.96 17.22 11.45
CA SER A 259 -15.43 18.25 10.50
C SER A 259 -16.49 19.18 11.07
N GLU A 260 -17.26 18.77 12.08
CA GLU A 260 -18.24 19.64 12.75
C GLU A 260 -17.55 20.85 13.39
N ALA A 261 -16.44 20.62 14.09
CA ALA A 261 -15.65 21.69 14.71
C ALA A 261 -14.99 22.59 13.66
N VAL A 262 -14.50 22.02 12.55
CA VAL A 262 -13.94 22.79 11.43
C VAL A 262 -14.97 23.76 10.87
N LEU A 263 -16.20 23.29 10.61
CA LEU A 263 -17.28 24.06 10.00
C LEU A 263 -17.93 25.08 10.97
N ALA A 264 -17.64 24.99 12.27
CA ALA A 264 -18.03 25.98 13.26
C ALA A 264 -17.08 27.20 13.30
N THR A 265 -15.96 27.17 12.56
CA THR A 265 -15.00 28.27 12.46
C THR A 265 -15.36 29.25 11.34
N ASP A 266 -14.55 30.31 11.23
CA ASP A 266 -14.58 31.28 10.12
C ASP A 266 -13.61 30.89 8.97
N ALA A 267 -13.21 29.63 8.90
CA ALA A 267 -12.35 29.14 7.82
C ALA A 267 -13.06 29.23 6.46
N THR A 268 -12.36 29.78 5.48
CA THR A 268 -12.83 29.87 4.08
C THR A 268 -12.29 28.74 3.22
N ALA A 269 -11.30 28.01 3.72
CA ALA A 269 -10.72 26.85 3.06
C ALA A 269 -10.26 25.81 4.07
N VAL A 270 -10.18 24.55 3.62
CA VAL A 270 -9.67 23.42 4.40
C VAL A 270 -8.58 22.71 3.62
N PHE A 271 -7.44 22.49 4.26
CA PHE A 271 -6.48 21.49 3.87
C PHE A 271 -6.81 20.17 4.60
N ALA A 272 -7.35 19.20 3.87
CA ALA A 272 -7.63 17.85 4.33
C ALA A 272 -6.42 16.96 4.01
N SER A 273 -5.70 16.50 5.03
CA SER A 273 -4.38 15.88 4.87
C SER A 273 -4.39 14.43 4.35
N SER A 274 -5.52 13.92 3.88
CA SER A 274 -5.66 12.70 3.08
C SER A 274 -7.02 12.66 2.39
N ASP A 275 -7.17 11.79 1.38
CA ASP A 275 -8.46 11.58 0.72
C ASP A 275 -9.53 11.02 1.67
N ASN A 276 -9.18 10.16 2.61
CA ASN A 276 -10.13 9.65 3.61
C ASN A 276 -10.63 10.77 4.53
N ILE A 277 -9.75 11.71 4.88
CA ILE A 277 -10.12 12.91 5.66
C ILE A 277 -11.03 13.81 4.81
N ALA A 278 -10.70 14.02 3.54
CA ALA A 278 -11.55 14.79 2.64
C ALA A 278 -12.95 14.16 2.49
N LEU A 279 -13.06 12.83 2.37
CA LEU A 279 -14.35 12.12 2.28
C LEU A 279 -15.23 12.36 3.51
N GLY A 280 -14.66 12.32 4.71
CA GLY A 280 -15.39 12.62 5.95
C GLY A 280 -15.91 14.06 5.98
N LEU A 281 -15.06 15.02 5.57
CA LEU A 281 -15.41 16.43 5.45
C LEU A 281 -16.52 16.66 4.40
N LEU A 282 -16.40 16.06 3.22
CA LEU A 282 -17.40 16.19 2.16
C LEU A 282 -18.77 15.69 2.61
N LYS A 283 -18.80 14.54 3.28
CA LYS A 283 -20.06 14.01 3.83
C LYS A 283 -20.71 14.99 4.79
N ARG A 284 -19.96 15.57 5.71
CA ARG A 284 -20.48 16.57 6.66
C ARG A 284 -20.96 17.83 5.95
N LEU A 285 -20.20 18.36 4.99
CA LEU A 285 -20.59 19.52 4.18
C LEU A 285 -21.91 19.28 3.46
N HIS A 286 -22.05 18.12 2.81
CA HIS A 286 -23.27 17.74 2.11
C HIS A 286 -24.50 17.73 3.05
N GLU A 287 -24.38 17.13 4.23
CA GLU A 287 -25.47 17.08 5.23
C GLU A 287 -25.86 18.46 5.77
N MET A 288 -24.90 19.38 5.82
CA MET A 288 -25.14 20.78 6.21
C MET A 288 -25.62 21.67 5.05
N GLY A 289 -25.80 21.11 3.86
CA GLY A 289 -26.20 21.85 2.66
C GLY A 289 -25.18 22.87 2.18
N LYS A 290 -23.90 22.69 2.52
CA LYS A 290 -22.80 23.56 2.11
C LYS A 290 -22.16 23.06 0.83
N SER A 291 -21.84 23.99 -0.07
CA SER A 291 -21.23 23.72 -1.39
C SER A 291 -19.73 23.91 -1.38
N ILE A 292 -19.06 23.11 -2.23
CA ILE A 292 -17.65 23.24 -2.56
C ILE A 292 -17.58 23.66 -4.04
N PRO A 293 -16.80 24.68 -4.40
CA PRO A 293 -16.02 25.58 -3.55
C PRO A 293 -16.81 26.79 -3.02
N GLY A 294 -18.14 26.85 -3.24
CA GLY A 294 -18.98 28.05 -3.04
C GLY A 294 -18.98 28.55 -1.59
N ASP A 295 -19.17 27.67 -0.60
CA ASP A 295 -19.15 28.03 0.81
C ASP A 295 -17.77 27.83 1.42
N ILE A 296 -17.01 26.83 0.97
CA ILE A 296 -15.69 26.49 1.49
C ILE A 296 -14.83 25.79 0.42
N SER A 297 -13.60 26.24 0.27
CA SER A 297 -12.63 25.60 -0.62
C SER A 297 -11.97 24.41 0.06
N VAL A 298 -11.63 23.35 -0.70
CA VAL A 298 -10.99 22.15 -0.15
C VAL A 298 -9.80 21.74 -1.01
N VAL A 299 -8.65 21.54 -0.38
CA VAL A 299 -7.50 20.83 -0.97
C VAL A 299 -7.32 19.51 -0.22
N SER A 300 -7.28 18.40 -0.97
CA SER A 300 -7.03 17.05 -0.45
C SER A 300 -5.56 16.66 -0.55
N TYR A 301 -5.28 15.42 -0.16
CA TYR A 301 -3.96 14.80 -0.25
C TYR A 301 -4.10 13.35 -0.70
N ASP A 302 -3.10 12.80 -1.35
CA ASP A 302 -2.97 11.49 -1.99
C ASP A 302 -3.43 11.48 -3.46
N ASN A 303 -4.48 12.17 -3.85
CA ASN A 303 -5.10 12.14 -5.19
C ASN A 303 -5.43 10.72 -5.67
N SER A 304 -5.68 9.81 -4.74
CA SER A 304 -5.93 8.38 -5.02
C SER A 304 -7.39 8.08 -5.39
N ALA A 305 -8.28 9.03 -5.11
CA ALA A 305 -9.72 8.83 -5.26
C ALA A 305 -10.25 9.22 -6.63
N ALA A 306 -9.43 9.54 -7.58
CA ALA A 306 -9.74 9.97 -8.94
C ALA A 306 -11.05 10.80 -9.09
N ASP A 307 -11.19 11.55 -10.12
CA ASP A 307 -12.29 12.49 -10.40
C ASP A 307 -13.70 11.85 -10.41
N VAL A 308 -13.77 10.52 -10.30
CA VAL A 308 -15.04 9.74 -10.33
C VAL A 308 -15.79 9.74 -9.00
N LEU A 309 -15.10 10.05 -7.88
CA LEU A 309 -15.70 9.89 -6.53
C LEU A 309 -16.07 11.22 -5.88
N PHE A 310 -15.54 12.30 -6.37
CA PHE A 310 -15.77 13.63 -5.80
C PHE A 310 -16.49 14.55 -6.80
N GLU A 311 -17.52 15.20 -6.33
CA GLU A 311 -18.23 16.25 -7.06
C GLU A 311 -18.35 17.48 -6.15
N PRO A 312 -17.60 18.55 -6.43
CA PRO A 312 -16.65 18.72 -7.54
C PRO A 312 -15.37 17.89 -7.37
N ALA A 313 -14.61 17.72 -8.46
CA ALA A 313 -13.30 17.07 -8.42
C ALA A 313 -12.35 17.85 -7.51
N LEU A 314 -11.68 17.16 -6.56
CA LEU A 314 -10.84 17.81 -5.56
C LEU A 314 -9.44 18.15 -6.09
N THR A 315 -9.06 19.42 -5.98
CA THR A 315 -7.65 19.83 -6.00
C THR A 315 -6.91 19.07 -4.92
N ALA A 316 -5.79 18.43 -5.23
CA ALA A 316 -5.10 17.56 -4.31
C ALA A 316 -3.58 17.58 -4.50
N ILE A 317 -2.86 17.25 -3.44
CA ILE A 317 -1.46 16.86 -3.51
C ILE A 317 -1.40 15.40 -3.92
N GLU A 318 -0.76 15.12 -5.04
CA GLU A 318 -0.58 13.77 -5.56
C GLU A 318 0.69 13.14 -5.03
N GLN A 319 0.55 11.91 -4.57
CA GLN A 319 1.61 10.96 -4.32
C GLN A 319 1.41 9.78 -5.28
N ASP A 320 2.09 9.77 -6.44
CA ASP A 320 1.91 8.72 -7.44
C ASP A 320 2.38 7.35 -6.90
N PRO A 321 1.46 6.39 -6.65
CA PRO A 321 1.81 5.07 -6.15
C PRO A 321 2.65 4.25 -7.13
N GLY A 322 2.56 4.55 -8.43
CA GLY A 322 3.36 3.89 -9.46
C GLY A 322 4.82 4.29 -9.39
N VAL A 323 5.09 5.60 -9.24
CA VAL A 323 6.46 6.12 -9.05
C VAL A 323 7.06 5.59 -7.75
N LEU A 324 6.28 5.58 -6.67
CA LEU A 324 6.72 5.03 -5.39
C LEU A 324 7.08 3.54 -5.50
N ALA A 325 6.23 2.73 -6.15
CA ALA A 325 6.45 1.30 -6.38
C ALA A 325 7.69 1.03 -7.24
N GLU A 326 7.92 1.81 -8.30
CA GLU A 326 9.08 1.67 -9.17
C GLU A 326 10.39 1.88 -8.42
N HIS A 327 10.48 2.95 -7.63
CA HIS A 327 11.65 3.24 -6.81
C HIS A 327 11.86 2.20 -5.71
N ALA A 328 10.78 1.78 -5.03
CA ALA A 328 10.86 0.77 -3.97
C ALA A 328 11.35 -0.57 -4.53
N PHE A 329 10.80 -1.02 -5.66
CA PHE A 329 11.26 -2.24 -6.31
C PHE A 329 12.70 -2.09 -6.83
N GLY A 330 13.08 -0.92 -7.34
CA GLY A 330 14.44 -0.62 -7.76
C GLY A 330 15.48 -0.81 -6.65
N CYS A 331 15.19 -0.32 -5.43
CA CYS A 331 16.02 -0.55 -4.24
C CYS A 331 16.05 -2.04 -3.88
N MET A 332 14.90 -2.71 -3.83
CA MET A 332 14.81 -4.15 -3.54
C MET A 332 15.62 -4.99 -4.53
N SER A 333 15.48 -4.73 -5.83
CA SER A 333 16.20 -5.46 -6.89
C SER A 333 17.72 -5.32 -6.75
N LYS A 334 18.23 -4.15 -6.39
CA LYS A 334 19.65 -3.93 -6.10
C LYS A 334 20.12 -4.80 -4.92
N ARG A 335 19.33 -4.88 -3.85
CA ARG A 335 19.65 -5.70 -2.67
C ARG A 335 19.64 -7.19 -2.98
N LEU A 336 18.61 -7.67 -3.68
CA LEU A 336 18.49 -9.08 -4.08
C LEU A 336 19.64 -9.52 -5.02
N ALA A 337 20.09 -8.60 -5.89
CA ALA A 337 21.22 -8.88 -6.77
C ALA A 337 22.60 -8.79 -6.08
N GLY A 338 22.67 -8.51 -4.78
CA GLY A 338 23.91 -8.27 -4.04
C GLY A 338 24.65 -7.00 -4.47
N ARG A 339 23.99 -6.10 -5.19
CA ARG A 339 24.53 -4.82 -5.70
C ARG A 339 24.24 -3.63 -4.77
N GLY A 340 23.48 -3.86 -3.70
CA GLY A 340 23.21 -2.83 -2.70
C GLY A 340 24.49 -2.39 -2.00
N GLY A 341 24.69 -1.08 -1.85
CA GLY A 341 25.80 -0.52 -1.08
C GLY A 341 25.74 -0.94 0.40
N ARG A 342 26.81 -0.70 1.16
CA ARG A 342 26.83 -0.96 2.62
C ARG A 342 25.92 0.00 3.39
N ARG A 343 25.63 1.19 2.83
CA ARG A 343 24.75 2.19 3.41
C ARG A 343 23.33 2.01 2.89
N ALA A 344 22.35 2.33 3.73
CA ALA A 344 20.97 2.43 3.33
C ALA A 344 20.78 3.56 2.31
N GLU A 345 19.94 3.33 1.30
CA GLU A 345 19.52 4.31 0.30
C GLU A 345 18.23 4.97 0.79
N GLU A 346 18.20 6.31 0.79
CA GLU A 346 17.00 7.08 1.09
C GLU A 346 16.59 7.87 -0.15
N VAL A 347 15.41 7.56 -0.68
CA VAL A 347 14.83 8.22 -1.84
C VAL A 347 13.62 9.03 -1.38
N VAL A 348 13.74 10.36 -1.49
CA VAL A 348 12.65 11.28 -1.20
C VAL A 348 12.12 11.82 -2.52
N LEU A 349 10.86 11.54 -2.82
CA LEU A 349 10.16 11.92 -4.05
C LEU A 349 9.42 13.25 -3.83
N GLU A 350 9.37 14.08 -4.86
CA GLU A 350 8.60 15.31 -4.81
C GLU A 350 7.13 15.02 -5.11
N PRO A 351 6.17 15.47 -4.25
CA PRO A 351 4.74 15.39 -4.54
C PRO A 351 4.37 16.44 -5.59
N ALA A 352 3.20 16.28 -6.24
CA ALA A 352 2.69 17.22 -7.23
C ALA A 352 1.36 17.83 -6.79
N LEU A 353 1.12 19.11 -7.09
CA LEU A 353 -0.19 19.72 -6.92
C LEU A 353 -1.01 19.51 -8.20
N ILE A 354 -2.15 18.87 -8.08
CA ILE A 354 -3.13 18.66 -9.17
C ILE A 354 -4.31 19.57 -8.92
N VAL A 355 -4.38 20.66 -9.70
CA VAL A 355 -5.46 21.67 -9.60
C VAL A 355 -6.70 21.17 -10.31
N LYS A 356 -7.86 21.27 -9.64
CA LYS A 356 -9.19 20.89 -10.13
C LYS A 356 -10.23 21.92 -9.65
N ASP A 357 -11.48 21.51 -9.39
CA ASP A 357 -12.63 22.39 -9.29
C ASP A 357 -13.03 22.76 -7.83
N SER A 358 -12.31 22.29 -6.82
CA SER A 358 -12.70 22.41 -5.40
C SER A 358 -12.18 23.66 -4.68
N VAL A 359 -11.53 24.57 -5.40
CA VAL A 359 -10.97 25.79 -4.81
C VAL A 359 -11.46 27.02 -5.57
N LEU A 360 -12.04 27.97 -4.83
CA LEU A 360 -12.49 29.24 -5.35
C LEU A 360 -11.38 30.30 -5.21
N GLU A 361 -11.10 31.04 -6.29
CA GLU A 361 -10.26 32.22 -6.20
C GLU A 361 -11.05 33.38 -5.52
N LEU A 362 -10.57 33.80 -4.36
CA LEU A 362 -11.12 34.98 -3.69
C LEU A 362 -10.50 36.25 -4.21
N ALA A 363 -11.30 37.31 -4.33
CA ALA A 363 -10.81 38.60 -4.75
C ALA A 363 -9.64 39.06 -3.83
N LYS A 364 -8.49 39.39 -4.43
CA LYS A 364 -7.35 39.93 -3.67
C LYS A 364 -7.76 41.26 -3.08
N HIS A 365 -8.01 41.31 -1.77
CA HIS A 365 -8.11 42.58 -1.09
C HIS A 365 -6.72 43.22 -1.10
N ASN A 366 -6.58 44.29 -1.89
CA ASN A 366 -5.41 45.18 -1.92
C ASN A 366 -5.20 45.86 -0.57
#